data_edc2f3be6a71a516e672d246d7f0dc47
#
_entry.id   edc2f3be6a71a516e672d246d7f0dc47
#
_cell.length_a   1.000
_cell.length_b   1.000
_cell.length_c   1.000
_cell.angle_alpha   90.00
_cell.angle_beta   90.00
_cell.angle_gamma   90.00
#
_symmetry.space_group_name_H-M   'P 1'
#
loop_
_entity.id
_entity.type
_entity.pdbx_description
1 polymer ?
#
loop_
_entity_poly.entity_id
_entity_poly.type
_entity_poly.pdbx_seq_one_letter_code
_entity_poly.pdbx_strand_id
1 'polypeptide(L)'
;IYNARQVVDRIGHLCDYILFDSAWVGYEQFIPMMRDCSPLLLELNEKDPGILVTQSVHKQQAGFSQTSQIHKKDNHISNQPRYCNHKRFNNSFMMHASTSPFYPLFASLDVNAKMHDGKAGIHMWRECVIGGIDARKMLLQTCKLIKPFVPPVVDGKAWEKHETEVMVDDMAFFRFEKDAPWHDFDGYEDNQYFIDPCKLLLTTPGINRETGEYEETGIPASVLAHYLRQRSLIPEKADLNSILFLLTPAENMAKFQHLVATISRFEELFEANVLLR
;
A
#
# COMPACT_ATOMS: atom_id res chain seq x y z
N ILE A 1 4.32 4.28 -0.81
CA ILE A 1 4.61 4.42 0.64
C ILE A 1 5.95 5.12 0.83
N TYR A 2 6.22 5.63 2.01
CA TYR A 2 7.43 6.40 2.35
C TYR A 2 8.26 5.70 3.44
N ASN A 3 9.53 6.06 3.52
CA ASN A 3 10.42 5.65 4.60
C ASN A 3 10.17 6.54 5.84
N ALA A 4 9.56 5.97 6.87
CA ALA A 4 9.19 6.70 8.09
C ALA A 4 10.42 7.18 8.88
N ARG A 5 11.55 6.43 8.86
CA ARG A 5 12.79 6.84 9.52
C ARG A 5 13.34 8.12 8.88
N GLN A 6 13.37 8.20 7.56
CA GLN A 6 13.85 9.40 6.86
C GLN A 6 12.96 10.63 7.11
N VAL A 7 11.63 10.45 7.27
CA VAL A 7 10.74 11.56 7.68
C VAL A 7 11.18 12.09 9.04
N VAL A 8 11.39 11.23 10.03
CA VAL A 8 11.85 11.63 11.38
C VAL A 8 13.22 12.30 11.31
N ASP A 9 14.17 11.76 10.55
CA ASP A 9 15.51 12.33 10.43
C ASP A 9 15.52 13.74 9.81
N ARG A 10 14.64 13.99 8.84
CA ARG A 10 14.58 15.27 8.13
C ARG A 10 13.85 16.37 8.91
N ILE A 11 12.70 16.06 9.49
CA ILE A 11 11.82 17.08 10.09
C ILE A 11 11.58 16.88 11.59
N GLY A 12 12.03 15.78 12.18
CA GLY A 12 11.76 15.46 13.59
C GLY A 12 12.25 16.54 14.55
N HIS A 13 13.38 17.17 14.27
CA HIS A 13 13.93 18.26 15.07
C HIS A 13 13.09 19.54 15.08
N LEU A 14 12.13 19.67 14.16
CA LEU A 14 11.20 20.81 14.06
C LEU A 14 9.87 20.56 14.78
N CYS A 15 9.64 19.35 15.28
CA CYS A 15 8.34 18.90 15.78
C CYS A 15 8.42 18.35 17.20
N ASP A 16 7.43 18.65 18.04
CA ASP A 16 7.22 17.94 19.31
C ASP A 16 6.66 16.54 19.06
N TYR A 17 5.74 16.43 18.09
CA TYR A 17 5.12 15.19 17.61
C TYR A 17 4.97 15.18 16.10
N ILE A 18 5.08 13.98 15.50
CA ILE A 18 4.70 13.73 14.12
C ILE A 18 3.51 12.76 14.12
N LEU A 19 2.44 13.13 13.41
CA LEU A 19 1.30 12.26 13.14
C LEU A 19 1.47 11.62 11.77
N PHE A 20 1.53 10.29 11.73
CA PHE A 20 1.52 9.50 10.52
C PHE A 20 0.10 9.00 10.25
N ASP A 21 -0.44 9.31 9.09
CA ASP A 21 -1.68 8.72 8.60
C ASP A 21 -1.37 7.41 7.89
N SER A 22 -1.50 6.30 8.61
CA SER A 22 -1.34 4.94 8.12
C SER A 22 -2.70 4.26 7.88
N ALA A 23 -3.72 5.04 7.49
CA ALA A 23 -5.07 4.52 7.31
C ALA A 23 -5.16 3.42 6.24
N TRP A 24 -4.24 3.42 5.27
CA TRP A 24 -4.19 2.43 4.17
C TRP A 24 -2.99 1.50 4.22
N VAL A 25 -2.18 1.52 5.26
CA VAL A 25 -0.91 0.77 5.35
C VAL A 25 -0.64 0.16 6.72
N GLY A 26 -1.60 0.03 7.61
CA GLY A 26 -1.40 -0.46 8.98
C GLY A 26 -0.81 -1.88 9.11
N TYR A 27 -0.51 -2.55 8.02
CA TYR A 27 0.09 -3.89 7.94
C TYR A 27 1.62 -3.88 7.76
N GLU A 28 2.25 -2.76 7.49
CA GLU A 28 3.70 -2.67 7.23
C GLU A 28 4.54 -3.24 8.36
N GLN A 29 4.05 -3.18 9.59
CA GLN A 29 4.70 -3.75 10.76
C GLN A 29 4.78 -5.29 10.75
N PHE A 30 3.97 -5.96 9.93
CA PHE A 30 3.93 -7.42 9.81
C PHE A 30 4.71 -7.93 8.57
N ILE A 31 5.25 -7.04 7.76
CA ILE A 31 6.03 -7.36 6.55
C ILE A 31 7.48 -6.93 6.80
N PRO A 32 8.41 -7.88 7.08
CA PRO A 32 9.77 -7.55 7.52
C PRO A 32 10.52 -6.59 6.60
N MET A 33 10.38 -6.72 5.28
CA MET A 33 11.05 -5.81 4.33
C MET A 33 10.52 -4.36 4.41
N MET A 34 9.29 -4.13 4.93
CA MET A 34 8.68 -2.81 5.09
C MET A 34 8.99 -2.16 6.45
N ARG A 35 9.91 -2.70 7.25
CA ARG A 35 10.21 -2.23 8.61
C ARG A 35 10.42 -0.72 8.68
N ASP A 36 11.19 -0.16 7.76
CA ASP A 36 11.52 1.26 7.74
C ASP A 36 10.35 2.15 7.28
N CYS A 37 9.31 1.54 6.71
CA CYS A 37 8.07 2.21 6.35
C CYS A 37 7.08 2.29 7.52
N SER A 38 7.28 1.50 8.58
CA SER A 38 6.39 1.47 9.75
C SER A 38 6.80 2.48 10.81
N PRO A 39 6.00 3.54 11.07
CA PRO A 39 6.28 4.46 12.17
C PRO A 39 6.27 3.78 13.54
N LEU A 40 5.52 2.69 13.71
CA LEU A 40 5.41 1.95 14.96
C LEU A 40 6.68 1.16 15.31
N LEU A 41 7.46 0.76 14.29
CA LEU A 41 8.70 0.00 14.48
C LEU A 41 9.96 0.88 14.61
N LEU A 42 9.84 2.20 14.45
CA LEU A 42 10.97 3.12 14.60
C LEU A 42 11.63 3.00 15.97
N GLU A 43 12.94 2.89 15.99
CA GLU A 43 13.73 3.05 17.20
C GLU A 43 13.98 4.55 17.43
N LEU A 44 13.47 5.07 18.53
CA LEU A 44 13.46 6.50 18.84
C LEU A 44 14.32 6.80 20.06
N ASN A 45 15.01 7.93 20.03
CA ASN A 45 15.83 8.45 21.13
C ASN A 45 15.23 9.77 21.68
N GLU A 46 15.78 10.30 22.75
CA GLU A 46 15.28 11.49 23.45
C GLU A 46 15.21 12.77 22.59
N LYS A 47 15.91 12.84 21.46
CA LYS A 47 15.89 13.99 20.53
C LYS A 47 14.79 13.85 19.48
N ASP A 48 14.34 12.62 19.20
CA ASP A 48 13.28 12.36 18.24
C ASP A 48 11.92 12.88 18.74
N PRO A 49 10.98 13.23 17.86
CA PRO A 49 9.63 13.63 18.24
C PRO A 49 8.82 12.45 18.80
N GLY A 50 7.76 12.73 19.53
CA GLY A 50 6.73 11.74 19.81
C GLY A 50 6.05 11.32 18.50
N ILE A 51 5.65 10.06 18.38
CA ILE A 51 4.98 9.54 17.18
C ILE A 51 3.52 9.21 17.50
N LEU A 52 2.62 9.70 16.67
CA LEU A 52 1.22 9.30 16.62
C LEU A 52 0.96 8.60 15.28
N VAL A 53 0.19 7.52 15.30
CA VAL A 53 -0.16 6.79 14.07
C VAL A 53 -1.65 6.51 14.06
N THR A 54 -2.35 6.92 13.02
CA THR A 54 -3.76 6.57 12.80
C THR A 54 -3.86 5.43 11.81
N GLN A 55 -4.69 4.44 12.12
CA GLN A 55 -4.89 3.26 11.27
C GLN A 55 -6.39 2.97 11.12
N SER A 56 -6.84 2.78 9.87
CA SER A 56 -8.18 2.26 9.58
C SER A 56 -8.12 0.75 9.44
N VAL A 57 -8.37 0.05 10.54
CA VAL A 57 -8.26 -1.42 10.61
C VAL A 57 -9.22 -2.13 9.65
N HIS A 58 -10.35 -1.46 9.32
CA HIS A 58 -11.36 -2.00 8.42
C HIS A 58 -10.99 -1.98 6.92
N LYS A 59 -9.86 -1.36 6.53
CA LYS A 59 -9.51 -1.24 5.09
C LYS A 59 -8.84 -2.48 4.54
N GLN A 60 -7.69 -2.88 5.09
CA GLN A 60 -6.94 -4.05 4.62
C GLN A 60 -6.66 -5.09 5.71
N GLN A 61 -7.04 -4.81 6.95
CA GLN A 61 -6.99 -5.74 8.07
C GLN A 61 -8.39 -6.30 8.38
N ALA A 62 -8.51 -7.09 9.45
CA ALA A 62 -9.73 -7.85 9.75
C ALA A 62 -10.78 -7.09 10.60
N GLY A 63 -10.62 -5.79 10.80
CA GLY A 63 -11.61 -4.98 11.53
C GLY A 63 -12.91 -4.79 10.74
N PHE A 64 -14.05 -4.76 11.42
CA PHE A 64 -15.32 -4.44 10.78
C PHE A 64 -15.34 -2.98 10.32
N SER A 65 -16.19 -2.67 9.33
CA SER A 65 -16.32 -1.33 8.76
C SER A 65 -16.46 -0.26 9.85
N GLN A 66 -15.76 0.85 9.65
CA GLN A 66 -15.61 1.99 10.55
C GLN A 66 -14.69 1.76 11.77
N THR A 67 -14.02 0.60 11.92
CA THR A 67 -13.01 0.46 12.96
C THR A 67 -11.72 1.18 12.60
N SER A 68 -11.22 1.94 13.55
CA SER A 68 -9.91 2.60 13.48
C SER A 68 -9.25 2.59 14.84
N GLN A 69 -7.96 2.85 14.85
CA GLN A 69 -7.17 2.96 16.08
C GLN A 69 -6.12 4.05 15.92
N ILE A 70 -5.74 4.62 17.06
CA ILE A 70 -4.63 5.55 17.15
C ILE A 70 -3.58 5.00 18.11
N HIS A 71 -2.33 5.01 17.70
CA HIS A 71 -1.19 4.62 18.51
C HIS A 71 -0.39 5.84 18.90
N LYS A 72 0.14 5.82 20.13
CA LYS A 72 1.02 6.85 20.67
C LYS A 72 2.32 6.20 21.12
N LYS A 73 3.45 6.63 20.55
CA LYS A 73 4.79 6.14 20.84
C LYS A 73 5.68 7.32 21.25
N ASP A 74 5.83 7.54 22.56
CA ASP A 74 6.52 8.71 23.09
C ASP A 74 7.21 8.49 24.46
N ASN A 75 7.43 7.23 24.85
CA ASN A 75 8.11 6.92 26.12
C ASN A 75 9.52 7.52 26.20
N HIS A 76 10.22 7.65 25.06
CA HIS A 76 11.57 8.22 24.97
C HIS A 76 11.63 9.71 25.36
N ILE A 77 10.50 10.44 25.36
CA ILE A 77 10.40 11.84 25.76
C ILE A 77 9.59 12.05 27.05
N SER A 78 9.30 10.99 27.81
CA SER A 78 8.41 11.04 28.99
C SER A 78 8.83 12.05 30.07
N ASN A 79 10.12 12.38 30.16
CA ASN A 79 10.65 13.35 31.11
C ASN A 79 10.82 14.77 30.56
N GLN A 80 10.31 15.04 29.36
CA GLN A 80 10.47 16.33 28.68
C GLN A 80 9.18 17.17 28.77
N PRO A 81 9.27 18.50 28.73
CA PRO A 81 8.10 19.40 28.79
C PRO A 81 7.11 19.18 27.63
N ARG A 82 7.58 18.70 26.48
CA ARG A 82 6.77 18.38 25.29
C ARG A 82 5.95 17.08 25.42
N TYR A 83 6.23 16.27 26.45
CA TYR A 83 5.50 15.00 26.62
C TYR A 83 4.02 15.21 26.89
N CYS A 84 3.19 14.58 26.06
CA CYS A 84 1.76 14.52 26.24
C CYS A 84 1.37 13.29 27.05
N ASN A 85 1.13 13.43 28.34
CA ASN A 85 0.75 12.28 29.17
C ASN A 85 -0.58 11.64 28.71
N HIS A 86 -0.79 10.38 29.11
CA HIS A 86 -1.95 9.61 28.71
C HIS A 86 -3.29 10.29 29.06
N LYS A 87 -3.39 10.90 30.24
CA LYS A 87 -4.64 11.57 30.69
C LYS A 87 -5.01 12.74 29.75
N ARG A 88 -4.03 13.57 29.41
CA ARG A 88 -4.24 14.71 28.50
C ARG A 88 -4.61 14.21 27.09
N PHE A 89 -3.90 13.22 26.58
CA PHE A 89 -4.19 12.61 25.27
C PHE A 89 -5.59 12.00 25.23
N ASN A 90 -5.94 11.19 26.24
CA ASN A 90 -7.24 10.54 26.34
C ASN A 90 -8.40 11.56 26.47
N ASN A 91 -8.22 12.64 27.22
CA ASN A 91 -9.24 13.69 27.30
C ASN A 91 -9.50 14.34 25.95
N SER A 92 -8.44 14.63 25.17
CA SER A 92 -8.59 15.18 23.82
C SER A 92 -9.28 14.18 22.88
N PHE A 93 -8.91 12.90 22.95
CA PHE A 93 -9.58 11.85 22.20
C PHE A 93 -11.07 11.74 22.53
N MET A 94 -11.43 11.73 23.81
CA MET A 94 -12.83 11.62 24.26
C MET A 94 -13.71 12.79 23.83
N MET A 95 -13.14 13.97 23.55
CA MET A 95 -13.89 15.11 23.01
C MET A 95 -14.39 14.86 21.57
N HIS A 96 -13.78 13.92 20.85
CA HIS A 96 -14.07 13.62 19.46
C HIS A 96 -14.62 12.19 19.25
N ALA A 97 -14.67 11.38 20.31
CA ALA A 97 -15.18 10.02 20.26
C ALA A 97 -16.68 9.96 20.61
N SER A 98 -17.37 8.94 20.09
CA SER A 98 -18.73 8.62 20.53
C SER A 98 -18.75 8.24 22.02
N THR A 99 -19.79 8.65 22.75
CA THR A 99 -19.97 8.31 24.17
C THR A 99 -20.43 6.88 24.40
N SER A 100 -21.02 6.23 23.39
CA SER A 100 -21.57 4.88 23.49
C SER A 100 -20.74 3.89 22.64
N PRO A 101 -19.96 2.98 23.28
CA PRO A 101 -19.19 2.02 22.55
C PRO A 101 -20.09 0.98 21.86
N PHE A 102 -19.77 0.65 20.61
CA PHE A 102 -20.40 -0.46 19.90
C PHE A 102 -19.51 -1.70 20.00
N TYR A 103 -19.80 -2.58 20.94
CA TYR A 103 -18.97 -3.72 21.30
C TYR A 103 -18.56 -4.63 20.13
N PRO A 104 -19.42 -4.91 19.11
CA PRO A 104 -18.98 -5.70 17.96
C PRO A 104 -17.76 -5.11 17.23
N LEU A 105 -17.63 -3.77 17.18
CA LEU A 105 -16.45 -3.13 16.60
C LEU A 105 -15.20 -3.37 17.45
N PHE A 106 -15.31 -3.24 18.78
CA PHE A 106 -14.19 -3.56 19.68
C PHE A 106 -13.79 -5.02 19.60
N ALA A 107 -14.77 -5.95 19.57
CA ALA A 107 -14.49 -7.35 19.39
C ALA A 107 -13.75 -7.63 18.08
N SER A 108 -14.10 -6.95 16.99
CA SER A 108 -13.39 -7.09 15.71
C SER A 108 -11.94 -6.60 15.77
N LEU A 109 -11.64 -5.55 16.55
CA LEU A 109 -10.28 -5.08 16.79
C LEU A 109 -9.46 -6.11 17.59
N ASP A 110 -10.07 -6.72 18.62
CA ASP A 110 -9.41 -7.76 19.41
C ASP A 110 -9.11 -9.01 18.57
N VAL A 111 -10.08 -9.46 17.77
CA VAL A 111 -9.87 -10.56 16.79
C VAL A 111 -8.75 -10.20 15.80
N ASN A 112 -8.77 -8.98 15.24
CA ASN A 112 -7.71 -8.53 14.36
C ASN A 112 -6.34 -8.60 15.04
N ALA A 113 -6.23 -8.11 16.27
CA ALA A 113 -4.98 -8.17 17.03
C ALA A 113 -4.51 -9.63 17.23
N LYS A 114 -5.43 -10.54 17.53
CA LYS A 114 -5.12 -11.98 17.65
C LYS A 114 -4.69 -12.64 16.34
N MET A 115 -5.30 -12.29 15.21
CA MET A 115 -4.89 -12.80 13.90
C MET A 115 -3.48 -12.36 13.52
N HIS A 116 -3.05 -11.20 13.99
CA HIS A 116 -1.74 -10.61 13.69
C HIS A 116 -0.68 -10.91 14.76
N ASP A 117 -1.01 -11.67 15.79
CA ASP A 117 -0.11 -11.95 16.91
C ASP A 117 1.04 -12.88 16.48
N GLY A 118 2.27 -12.46 16.76
CA GLY A 118 3.48 -13.24 16.56
C GLY A 118 3.74 -13.66 15.11
N LYS A 119 4.21 -14.90 14.92
CA LYS A 119 4.60 -15.42 13.60
C LYS A 119 3.42 -15.60 12.64
N ALA A 120 2.20 -15.77 13.16
CA ALA A 120 1.02 -15.98 12.33
C ALA A 120 0.71 -14.75 11.48
N GLY A 121 0.76 -13.55 12.06
CA GLY A 121 0.57 -12.30 11.32
C GLY A 121 1.64 -12.10 10.24
N ILE A 122 2.90 -12.35 10.58
CA ILE A 122 4.02 -12.24 9.63
C ILE A 122 3.84 -13.22 8.45
N HIS A 123 3.51 -14.49 8.74
CA HIS A 123 3.30 -15.48 7.70
C HIS A 123 2.12 -15.11 6.79
N MET A 124 1.01 -14.69 7.37
CA MET A 124 -0.19 -14.29 6.65
C MET A 124 0.09 -13.14 5.65
N TRP A 125 0.82 -12.13 6.06
CA TRP A 125 1.17 -11.02 5.17
C TRP A 125 2.28 -11.38 4.17
N ARG A 126 3.21 -12.26 4.55
CA ARG A 126 4.20 -12.79 3.61
C ARG A 126 3.54 -13.51 2.43
N GLU A 127 2.56 -14.37 2.69
CA GLU A 127 1.79 -15.05 1.65
C GLU A 127 1.00 -14.05 0.76
N CYS A 128 0.46 -12.99 1.35
CA CYS A 128 -0.18 -11.92 0.60
C CYS A 128 0.79 -11.22 -0.37
N VAL A 129 2.00 -10.92 0.08
CA VAL A 129 3.04 -10.29 -0.76
C VAL A 129 3.49 -11.24 -1.87
N ILE A 130 3.73 -12.53 -1.57
CA ILE A 130 4.04 -13.57 -2.56
C ILE A 130 2.98 -13.60 -3.66
N GLY A 131 1.71 -13.73 -3.28
CA GLY A 131 0.59 -13.73 -4.23
C GLY A 131 0.54 -12.44 -5.08
N GLY A 132 0.83 -11.29 -4.47
CA GLY A 132 0.90 -10.00 -5.16
C GLY A 132 2.07 -9.90 -6.16
N ILE A 133 3.23 -10.48 -5.85
CA ILE A 133 4.38 -10.58 -6.75
C ILE A 133 4.04 -11.49 -7.93
N ASP A 134 3.50 -12.67 -7.66
CA ASP A 134 3.14 -13.64 -8.69
C ASP A 134 2.05 -13.11 -9.63
N ALA A 135 1.06 -12.38 -9.10
CA ALA A 135 0.04 -11.71 -9.90
C ALA A 135 0.66 -10.68 -10.87
N ARG A 136 1.64 -9.88 -10.39
CA ARG A 136 2.36 -8.92 -11.25
C ARG A 136 3.17 -9.62 -12.34
N LYS A 137 3.84 -10.72 -12.01
CA LYS A 137 4.59 -11.54 -12.97
C LYS A 137 3.66 -12.11 -14.04
N MET A 138 2.52 -12.70 -13.66
CA MET A 138 1.53 -13.19 -14.60
C MET A 138 1.04 -12.09 -15.55
N LEU A 139 0.73 -10.89 -15.04
CA LEU A 139 0.32 -9.75 -15.85
C LEU A 139 1.42 -9.32 -16.83
N LEU A 140 2.68 -9.23 -16.38
CA LEU A 140 3.81 -8.87 -17.26
C LEU A 140 4.04 -9.88 -18.38
N GLN A 141 3.78 -11.17 -18.11
CA GLN A 141 3.96 -12.26 -19.06
C GLN A 141 2.78 -12.40 -20.04
N THR A 142 1.56 -12.09 -19.59
CA THR A 142 0.32 -12.40 -20.34
C THR A 142 -0.24 -11.17 -21.06
N CYS A 143 -0.26 -10.01 -20.38
CA CYS A 143 -0.87 -8.79 -20.91
C CYS A 143 0.15 -7.95 -21.69
N LYS A 144 -0.28 -7.31 -22.77
CA LYS A 144 0.58 -6.48 -23.63
C LYS A 144 0.44 -4.99 -23.32
N LEU A 145 -0.78 -4.54 -23.07
CA LEU A 145 -1.16 -3.12 -22.97
C LEU A 145 -1.28 -2.67 -21.52
N ILE A 146 -1.93 -3.49 -20.68
CA ILE A 146 -2.18 -3.18 -19.27
C ILE A 146 -1.07 -3.78 -18.43
N LYS A 147 -0.29 -2.95 -17.74
CA LYS A 147 0.91 -3.37 -17.04
C LYS A 147 0.86 -3.01 -15.56
N PRO A 148 1.38 -3.88 -14.68
CA PRO A 148 1.64 -3.49 -13.30
C PRO A 148 2.71 -2.38 -13.24
N PHE A 149 2.49 -1.43 -12.35
CA PHE A 149 3.43 -0.34 -12.11
C PHE A 149 4.52 -0.82 -11.17
N VAL A 150 5.65 -1.23 -11.75
CA VAL A 150 6.86 -1.75 -11.07
C VAL A 150 8.12 -1.31 -11.82
N PRO A 151 9.30 -1.30 -11.17
CA PRO A 151 10.55 -1.09 -11.88
C PRO A 151 10.70 -2.10 -13.02
N PRO A 152 11.02 -1.69 -14.25
CA PRO A 152 11.16 -2.64 -15.35
C PRO A 152 12.39 -3.56 -15.21
N VAL A 153 13.43 -3.05 -14.55
CA VAL A 153 14.70 -3.77 -14.34
C VAL A 153 15.17 -3.50 -12.91
N VAL A 154 15.65 -4.53 -12.24
CA VAL A 154 16.32 -4.46 -10.94
C VAL A 154 17.62 -5.28 -11.07
N ASP A 155 18.74 -4.73 -10.63
CA ASP A 155 20.07 -5.36 -10.70
C ASP A 155 20.41 -5.94 -12.10
N GLY A 156 20.06 -5.18 -13.15
CA GLY A 156 20.34 -5.55 -14.55
C GLY A 156 19.47 -6.67 -15.12
N LYS A 157 18.47 -7.14 -14.41
CA LYS A 157 17.56 -8.21 -14.82
C LYS A 157 16.10 -7.71 -14.78
N ALA A 158 15.30 -8.13 -15.77
CA ALA A 158 13.87 -7.78 -15.81
C ALA A 158 13.17 -8.20 -14.52
N TRP A 159 12.31 -7.32 -13.98
CA TRP A 159 11.67 -7.48 -12.68
C TRP A 159 10.98 -8.85 -12.52
N GLU A 160 10.22 -9.28 -13.50
CA GLU A 160 9.47 -10.54 -13.47
C GLU A 160 10.36 -11.80 -13.57
N LYS A 161 11.64 -11.65 -13.86
CA LYS A 161 12.58 -12.77 -13.98
C LYS A 161 13.28 -13.12 -12.66
N HIS A 162 13.12 -12.29 -11.63
CA HIS A 162 13.66 -12.60 -10.30
C HIS A 162 12.82 -13.67 -9.60
N GLU A 163 13.44 -14.42 -8.70
CA GLU A 163 12.74 -15.43 -7.89
C GLU A 163 11.83 -14.74 -6.87
N THR A 164 10.57 -15.19 -6.75
CA THR A 164 9.58 -14.60 -5.83
C THR A 164 10.06 -14.62 -4.38
N GLU A 165 10.75 -15.70 -3.98
CA GLU A 165 11.31 -15.88 -2.64
C GLU A 165 12.40 -14.84 -2.30
N VAL A 166 13.11 -14.31 -3.28
CA VAL A 166 14.07 -13.22 -3.09
C VAL A 166 13.32 -11.88 -3.00
N MET A 167 12.35 -11.68 -3.87
CA MET A 167 11.61 -10.41 -3.98
C MET A 167 10.75 -10.10 -2.75
N VAL A 168 10.23 -11.12 -2.08
CA VAL A 168 9.33 -10.95 -0.92
C VAL A 168 10.05 -10.42 0.33
N ASP A 169 11.36 -10.51 0.36
CA ASP A 169 12.18 -10.11 1.50
C ASP A 169 13.02 -8.84 1.23
N ASP A 170 12.87 -8.21 0.04
CA ASP A 170 13.68 -7.06 -0.34
C ASP A 170 12.85 -5.93 -0.98
N MET A 171 12.85 -4.76 -0.35
CA MET A 171 12.19 -3.54 -0.85
C MET A 171 12.84 -2.94 -2.09
N ALA A 172 14.03 -3.38 -2.50
CA ALA A 172 14.66 -2.93 -3.73
C ALA A 172 13.80 -3.20 -4.97
N PHE A 173 12.99 -4.27 -4.96
CA PHE A 173 12.05 -4.60 -6.03
C PHE A 173 10.82 -3.66 -6.11
N PHE A 174 10.65 -2.80 -5.14
CA PHE A 174 9.52 -1.87 -5.01
C PHE A 174 9.97 -0.41 -4.88
N ARG A 175 11.26 -0.13 -5.04
CA ARG A 175 11.85 1.19 -4.83
C ARG A 175 11.59 2.10 -6.02
N PHE A 176 11.27 3.36 -5.72
CA PHE A 176 11.41 4.44 -6.68
C PHE A 176 12.88 4.89 -6.66
N GLU A 177 13.63 4.54 -7.70
CA GLU A 177 15.00 5.00 -7.85
C GLU A 177 14.99 6.45 -8.35
N LYS A 178 15.85 7.29 -7.76
CA LYS A 178 15.96 8.68 -8.13
C LYS A 178 16.20 8.83 -9.63
N ASP A 179 15.47 9.74 -10.25
CA ASP A 179 15.59 10.12 -11.66
C ASP A 179 15.40 8.95 -12.65
N ALA A 180 14.81 7.84 -12.23
CA ALA A 180 14.55 6.71 -13.10
C ALA A 180 13.39 7.01 -14.07
N PRO A 181 13.55 6.83 -15.38
CA PRO A 181 12.60 7.31 -16.39
C PRO A 181 11.27 6.52 -16.43
N TRP A 182 11.18 5.38 -15.72
CA TRP A 182 9.98 4.55 -15.77
C TRP A 182 8.79 5.10 -14.95
N HIS A 183 9.04 5.98 -13.98
CA HIS A 183 7.99 6.54 -13.11
C HIS A 183 7.81 8.06 -13.21
N ASP A 184 8.78 8.79 -13.74
CA ASP A 184 8.69 10.21 -14.02
C ASP A 184 8.50 11.13 -12.78
N PHE A 185 8.80 10.62 -11.57
CA PHE A 185 8.78 11.39 -10.34
C PHE A 185 10.17 11.97 -10.05
N ASP A 186 10.21 13.19 -9.59
CA ASP A 186 11.43 13.91 -9.21
C ASP A 186 11.37 14.47 -7.78
N GLY A 187 12.43 15.17 -7.37
CA GLY A 187 12.46 15.91 -6.12
C GLY A 187 12.68 15.09 -4.86
N TYR A 188 13.11 13.84 -4.96
CA TYR A 188 13.41 12.97 -3.83
C TYR A 188 14.74 12.23 -4.02
N GLU A 189 15.20 11.58 -2.94
CA GLU A 189 16.41 10.76 -2.93
C GLU A 189 16.05 9.26 -2.83
N ASP A 190 17.03 8.41 -3.15
CA ASP A 190 16.85 6.95 -3.04
C ASP A 190 16.38 6.50 -1.66
N ASN A 191 15.58 5.44 -1.62
CA ASN A 191 14.99 4.85 -0.42
C ASN A 191 14.04 5.77 0.37
N GLN A 192 13.50 6.83 -0.24
CA GLN A 192 12.46 7.66 0.36
C GLN A 192 11.06 7.14 0.10
N TYR A 193 10.83 6.65 -1.10
CA TYR A 193 9.52 6.19 -1.55
C TYR A 193 9.60 4.80 -2.16
N PHE A 194 8.52 4.03 -1.95
CA PHE A 194 8.39 2.68 -2.46
C PHE A 194 6.98 2.45 -3.00
N ILE A 195 6.86 1.58 -3.98
CA ILE A 195 5.59 0.96 -4.34
C ILE A 195 5.15 0.09 -3.16
N ASP A 196 3.87 0.14 -2.84
CA ASP A 196 3.31 -0.73 -1.81
C ASP A 196 3.12 -2.16 -2.36
N PRO A 197 3.77 -3.18 -1.80
CA PRO A 197 3.64 -4.55 -2.27
C PRO A 197 2.21 -5.08 -2.22
N CYS A 198 1.41 -4.61 -1.27
CA CYS A 198 0.02 -5.00 -1.07
C CYS A 198 -0.99 -4.12 -1.84
N LYS A 199 -0.52 -3.29 -2.77
CA LYS A 199 -1.35 -2.50 -3.68
C LYS A 199 -0.96 -2.78 -5.12
N LEU A 200 -1.84 -3.46 -5.84
CA LEU A 200 -1.63 -3.75 -7.26
C LEU A 200 -2.14 -2.56 -8.09
N LEU A 201 -1.22 -1.68 -8.45
CA LEU A 201 -1.47 -0.60 -9.37
C LEU A 201 -1.19 -1.07 -10.80
N LEU A 202 -2.17 -0.93 -11.68
CA LEU A 202 -2.05 -1.21 -13.11
C LEU A 202 -2.17 0.09 -13.88
N THR A 203 -1.37 0.24 -14.93
CA THR A 203 -1.44 1.36 -15.87
C THR A 203 -2.08 0.93 -17.18
N THR A 204 -2.84 1.84 -17.77
CA THR A 204 -3.43 1.69 -19.10
C THR A 204 -2.73 2.64 -20.09
N PRO A 205 -2.60 2.29 -21.40
CA PRO A 205 -1.98 3.15 -22.39
C PRO A 205 -2.88 4.34 -22.75
N GLY A 206 -2.27 5.37 -23.36
CA GLY A 206 -2.98 6.51 -23.93
C GLY A 206 -2.73 7.84 -23.23
N ILE A 207 -1.69 7.93 -22.39
CA ILE A 207 -1.18 9.19 -21.91
C ILE A 207 0.30 9.31 -22.28
N ASN A 208 0.64 10.42 -22.93
CA ASN A 208 2.02 10.78 -23.17
C ASN A 208 2.64 11.20 -21.81
N ARG A 209 3.66 10.51 -21.40
CA ARG A 209 4.30 10.76 -20.09
C ARG A 209 5.08 12.07 -20.03
N GLU A 210 5.60 12.53 -21.17
CA GLU A 210 6.38 13.77 -21.25
C GLU A 210 5.49 15.01 -21.19
N THR A 211 4.32 14.98 -21.86
CA THR A 211 3.42 16.14 -21.95
C THR A 211 2.23 16.06 -20.98
N GLY A 212 1.91 14.88 -20.48
CA GLY A 212 0.69 14.63 -19.68
C GLY A 212 -0.60 14.67 -20.48
N GLU A 213 -0.51 14.75 -21.79
CA GLU A 213 -1.68 14.81 -22.69
C GLU A 213 -2.13 13.43 -23.12
N TYR A 214 -3.41 13.31 -23.47
CA TYR A 214 -3.93 12.07 -24.03
C TYR A 214 -3.40 11.88 -25.46
N GLU A 215 -2.97 10.65 -25.74
CA GLU A 215 -2.68 10.20 -27.10
C GLU A 215 -3.98 10.02 -27.90
N GLU A 216 -3.86 9.98 -29.23
CA GLU A 216 -5.01 9.78 -30.13
C GLU A 216 -5.71 8.43 -29.86
N THR A 217 -4.96 7.43 -29.41
CA THR A 217 -5.47 6.11 -29.05
C THR A 217 -5.03 5.73 -27.65
N GLY A 218 -5.94 5.11 -26.88
CA GLY A 218 -5.64 4.68 -25.53
C GLY A 218 -6.81 3.94 -24.88
N ILE A 219 -6.58 3.49 -23.66
CA ILE A 219 -7.60 2.79 -22.86
C ILE A 219 -7.86 3.61 -21.59
N PRO A 220 -8.94 4.39 -21.50
CA PRO A 220 -9.30 5.04 -20.24
C PRO A 220 -9.50 3.99 -19.15
N ALA A 221 -8.89 4.17 -18.00
CA ALA A 221 -8.97 3.21 -16.90
C ALA A 221 -10.41 3.01 -16.40
N SER A 222 -11.27 4.01 -16.57
CA SER A 222 -12.70 3.91 -16.25
C SER A 222 -13.43 2.88 -17.13
N VAL A 223 -13.03 2.72 -18.41
CA VAL A 223 -13.58 1.71 -19.32
C VAL A 223 -13.16 0.31 -18.85
N LEU A 224 -11.89 0.12 -18.54
CA LEU A 224 -11.39 -1.13 -17.97
C LEU A 224 -12.10 -1.45 -16.65
N ALA A 225 -12.24 -0.47 -15.74
CA ALA A 225 -12.92 -0.65 -14.46
C ALA A 225 -14.39 -1.09 -14.64
N HIS A 226 -15.10 -0.51 -15.62
CA HIS A 226 -16.47 -0.91 -15.93
C HIS A 226 -16.53 -2.36 -16.42
N TYR A 227 -15.66 -2.74 -17.36
CA TYR A 227 -15.56 -4.10 -17.87
C TYR A 227 -15.27 -5.14 -16.77
N LEU A 228 -14.36 -4.81 -15.84
CA LEU A 228 -14.02 -5.66 -14.72
C LEU A 228 -15.17 -5.83 -13.72
N ARG A 229 -15.88 -4.73 -13.40
CA ARG A 229 -17.06 -4.78 -12.50
C ARG A 229 -18.15 -5.70 -13.02
N GLN A 230 -18.40 -5.72 -14.33
CA GLN A 230 -19.36 -6.64 -14.95
C GLN A 230 -18.97 -8.13 -14.77
N ARG A 231 -17.71 -8.40 -14.38
CA ARG A 231 -17.16 -9.74 -14.16
C ARG A 231 -16.80 -9.99 -12.69
N SER A 232 -17.45 -9.24 -11.79
CA SER A 232 -17.28 -9.35 -10.36
C SER A 232 -15.86 -9.04 -9.86
N LEU A 233 -15.09 -8.29 -10.64
CA LEU A 233 -13.78 -7.77 -10.26
C LEU A 233 -13.93 -6.28 -9.97
N ILE A 234 -13.88 -5.92 -8.69
CA ILE A 234 -14.13 -4.55 -8.22
C ILE A 234 -12.80 -3.91 -7.83
N PRO A 235 -12.27 -2.96 -8.62
CA PRO A 235 -11.09 -2.21 -8.21
C PRO A 235 -11.45 -1.24 -7.07
N GLU A 236 -10.48 -0.94 -6.25
CA GLU A 236 -10.61 0.07 -5.19
C GLU A 236 -10.72 1.48 -5.79
N LYS A 237 -9.89 1.77 -6.77
CA LYS A 237 -9.85 3.07 -7.43
C LYS A 237 -9.57 2.91 -8.93
N ALA A 238 -10.16 3.76 -9.74
CA ALA A 238 -9.77 4.00 -11.12
C ALA A 238 -9.56 5.50 -11.32
N ASP A 239 -8.48 5.86 -11.95
CA ASP A 239 -8.12 7.21 -12.35
C ASP A 239 -8.12 7.32 -13.88
N LEU A 240 -7.46 8.33 -14.45
CA LEU A 240 -7.43 8.54 -15.91
C LEU A 240 -6.84 7.34 -16.66
N ASN A 241 -5.64 6.93 -16.25
CA ASN A 241 -4.85 5.85 -16.88
C ASN A 241 -4.32 4.82 -15.87
N SER A 242 -4.91 4.74 -14.69
CA SER A 242 -4.51 3.77 -13.69
C SER A 242 -5.69 3.17 -12.96
N ILE A 243 -5.52 1.93 -12.50
CA ILE A 243 -6.50 1.18 -11.74
C ILE A 243 -5.80 0.49 -10.57
N LEU A 244 -6.38 0.58 -9.39
CA LEU A 244 -5.81 0.08 -8.15
C LEU A 244 -6.64 -1.06 -7.56
N PHE A 245 -5.98 -2.15 -7.19
CA PHE A 245 -6.54 -3.22 -6.37
C PHE A 245 -5.81 -3.29 -5.02
N LEU A 246 -6.56 -3.47 -3.95
CA LEU A 246 -6.01 -3.76 -2.64
C LEU A 246 -5.82 -5.27 -2.51
N LEU A 247 -4.63 -5.68 -2.11
CA LEU A 247 -4.31 -7.07 -1.83
C LEU A 247 -4.40 -7.29 -0.32
N THR A 248 -5.09 -8.33 0.06
CA THR A 248 -5.28 -8.71 1.46
C THR A 248 -4.95 -10.20 1.65
N PRO A 249 -4.67 -10.64 2.88
CA PRO A 249 -4.47 -12.06 3.15
C PRO A 249 -5.65 -12.97 2.79
N ALA A 250 -6.82 -12.42 2.49
CA ALA A 250 -8.01 -13.17 2.05
C ALA A 250 -7.97 -13.49 0.54
N GLU A 251 -7.01 -12.94 -0.21
CA GLU A 251 -6.86 -13.25 -1.62
C GLU A 251 -6.14 -14.58 -1.83
N ASN A 252 -6.49 -15.26 -2.93
CA ASN A 252 -5.85 -16.51 -3.31
C ASN A 252 -5.46 -16.52 -4.78
N MET A 253 -4.65 -17.50 -5.18
CA MET A 253 -4.14 -17.61 -6.54
C MET A 253 -5.25 -17.70 -7.60
N ALA A 254 -6.38 -18.35 -7.31
CA ALA A 254 -7.50 -18.46 -8.26
C ALA A 254 -8.11 -17.08 -8.59
N LYS A 255 -8.20 -16.18 -7.60
CA LYS A 255 -8.66 -14.80 -7.83
C LYS A 255 -7.68 -14.01 -8.70
N PHE A 256 -6.37 -14.17 -8.45
CA PHE A 256 -5.35 -13.52 -9.29
C PHE A 256 -5.39 -14.05 -10.73
N GLN A 257 -5.49 -15.36 -10.92
CA GLN A 257 -5.63 -15.97 -12.25
C GLN A 257 -6.90 -15.47 -12.96
N HIS A 258 -8.01 -15.33 -12.25
CA HIS A 258 -9.25 -14.77 -12.80
C HIS A 258 -9.06 -13.31 -13.24
N LEU A 259 -8.39 -12.49 -12.43
CA LEU A 259 -8.07 -11.10 -12.78
C LEU A 259 -7.21 -11.05 -14.06
N VAL A 260 -6.12 -11.80 -14.10
CA VAL A 260 -5.20 -11.84 -15.25
C VAL A 260 -5.91 -12.29 -16.52
N ALA A 261 -6.67 -13.40 -16.46
CA ALA A 261 -7.43 -13.90 -17.62
C ALA A 261 -8.48 -12.90 -18.10
N THR A 262 -9.13 -12.19 -17.18
CA THR A 262 -10.13 -11.17 -17.54
C THR A 262 -9.49 -9.95 -18.20
N ILE A 263 -8.33 -9.50 -17.74
CA ILE A 263 -7.58 -8.39 -18.36
C ILE A 263 -7.05 -8.82 -19.74
N SER A 264 -6.47 -10.01 -19.86
CA SER A 264 -6.02 -10.54 -21.14
C SER A 264 -7.16 -10.60 -22.16
N ARG A 265 -8.35 -11.07 -21.74
CA ARG A 265 -9.53 -11.09 -22.60
C ARG A 265 -10.00 -9.68 -22.98
N PHE A 266 -9.88 -8.71 -22.10
CA PHE A 266 -10.17 -7.32 -22.41
C PHE A 266 -9.24 -6.79 -23.53
N GLU A 267 -7.94 -7.05 -23.42
CA GLU A 267 -6.95 -6.66 -24.44
C GLU A 267 -7.26 -7.28 -25.83
N GLU A 268 -7.61 -8.58 -25.86
CA GLU A 268 -8.02 -9.25 -27.11
C GLU A 268 -9.25 -8.56 -27.76
N LEU A 269 -10.24 -8.17 -26.95
CA LEU A 269 -11.43 -7.48 -27.46
C LEU A 269 -11.10 -6.07 -27.95
N PHE A 270 -10.21 -5.38 -27.27
CA PHE A 270 -9.73 -4.07 -27.67
C PHE A 270 -8.94 -4.14 -28.98
N GLU A 271 -7.98 -5.07 -29.12
CA GLU A 271 -7.22 -5.29 -30.36
C GLU A 271 -8.14 -5.68 -31.53
N ALA A 272 -9.18 -6.45 -31.29
CA ALA A 272 -10.17 -6.84 -32.29
C ALA A 272 -11.22 -5.74 -32.60
N ASN A 273 -11.11 -4.57 -31.98
CA ASN A 273 -12.04 -3.43 -32.11
C ASN A 273 -13.51 -3.81 -31.87
N VAL A 274 -13.76 -4.68 -30.90
CA VAL A 274 -15.10 -5.12 -30.52
C VAL A 274 -15.73 -4.07 -29.61
N LEU A 275 -16.93 -3.62 -29.93
CA LEU A 275 -17.68 -2.71 -29.09
C LEU A 275 -17.97 -3.38 -27.71
N LEU A 276 -17.50 -2.76 -26.66
CA LEU A 276 -17.87 -3.14 -25.29
C LEU A 276 -19.30 -2.67 -25.01
N ARG A 277 -20.23 -3.59 -24.84
CA ARG A 277 -21.65 -3.31 -24.52
C ARG A 277 -21.92 -3.51 -23.06
#